data_f6fd0f21cc0ce19daf512da5c0f65658
#
_entry.id   f6fd0f21cc0ce19daf512da5c0f65658
#
_cell.length_a   1.000
_cell.length_b   1.000
_cell.length_c   1.000
_cell.angle_alpha   90.00
_cell.angle_beta   90.00
_cell.angle_gamma   90.00
#
_symmetry.space_group_name_H-M   'P 1'
#
loop_
_entity.id
_entity.type
_entity.pdbx_description
1 polymer ?
#
loop_
_entity_poly.entity_id
_entity_poly.type
_entity_poly.pdbx_seq_one_letter_code
_entity_poly.pdbx_strand_id
1 'polypeptide(L)'
;MPPFALRFNESDDDSVDEHRETVNCLKRRISELESQEKKAQSKSNVASQVKSFANLGRAICKVVSTFDSVESLIAEDDRRCDLEDARTRGDEVHEEEEVPTIEQDILHNGYKELCRFIVPLRKLLAEADHEELAPVLSALRSGSRNARSDDTKNVREAIVPWLVAALPELSPTLDLDSRENRGIYHDDLGRLLCPVEFDWNDQSVRTAIREGDPNYLITAGSWWAGLYPPGKFDPARPEAHLFTNVLLLKTYKFIFTSPLSVKTMPKDKEIPTLSPTHRGSGSRPQTKSKKLGSKSKRNVAAIVGLRTVTGRSIAYAAYRVALSDANHWDDQDGGFDYCEFYNNIVEYFEFPPGPVARNEVARLLDWWNTNVFGTTPRWSLYEEHESRLSRETRETSSVALMRAARLARESDV
;
A
#
# COMPACT_ATOMS: atom_id res chain seq x y z
N MET A 1 5.71 59.88 -91.58
CA MET A 1 6.19 58.84 -90.64
C MET A 1 5.32 58.87 -89.45
N PRO A 2 4.49 57.79 -89.15
CA PRO A 2 3.71 57.71 -87.94
C PRO A 2 4.54 57.00 -86.82
N PRO A 3 4.30 57.27 -85.50
CA PRO A 3 5.06 56.75 -84.39
C PRO A 3 4.66 55.33 -84.10
N PHE A 4 5.65 54.52 -83.76
CA PHE A 4 5.51 53.14 -83.27
C PHE A 4 4.81 53.13 -81.90
N ALA A 5 3.64 52.45 -81.78
CA ALA A 5 3.01 52.15 -80.55
C ALA A 5 3.57 50.80 -80.03
N LEU A 6 4.23 50.84 -78.90
CA LEU A 6 4.63 49.63 -78.13
C LEU A 6 3.38 49.04 -77.55
N ARG A 7 3.00 47.84 -77.99
CA ARG A 7 2.03 46.98 -77.31
C ARG A 7 2.70 46.37 -76.05
N PHE A 8 2.26 46.79 -74.91
CA PHE A 8 2.53 46.03 -73.65
C PHE A 8 1.76 44.72 -73.69
N ASN A 9 2.49 43.62 -73.41
CA ASN A 9 1.93 42.28 -73.34
C ASN A 9 1.14 42.13 -72.03
N GLU A 10 -0.14 41.94 -72.12
CA GLU A 10 -1.03 41.61 -70.98
C GLU A 10 -0.82 40.16 -70.38
N SER A 11 0.20 39.43 -70.87
CA SER A 11 0.44 38.03 -70.47
C SER A 11 1.29 37.87 -69.21
N ASP A 12 1.87 38.95 -68.67
CA ASP A 12 2.71 38.83 -67.45
C ASP A 12 1.92 38.94 -66.09
N ASP A 13 0.70 39.48 -66.13
CA ASP A 13 -0.11 39.71 -64.92
C ASP A 13 -0.85 38.47 -64.50
N ASP A 14 -1.33 37.61 -65.42
CA ASP A 14 -2.00 36.34 -65.15
C ASP A 14 -1.05 35.33 -64.49
N SER A 15 0.24 35.32 -64.82
CA SER A 15 1.21 34.40 -64.22
C SER A 15 1.58 34.74 -62.77
N VAL A 16 1.51 36.02 -62.40
CA VAL A 16 1.78 36.53 -61.06
C VAL A 16 0.61 36.19 -60.10
N ASP A 17 -0.63 36.25 -60.55
CA ASP A 17 -1.81 35.94 -59.80
C ASP A 17 -1.92 34.44 -59.58
N GLU A 18 -1.61 33.58 -60.54
CA GLU A 18 -1.58 32.12 -60.41
C GLU A 18 -0.52 31.68 -59.41
N HIS A 19 0.66 32.31 -59.39
CA HIS A 19 1.70 32.09 -58.38
C HIS A 19 1.24 32.51 -56.97
N ARG A 20 0.50 33.58 -56.85
CA ARG A 20 -0.01 34.12 -55.59
C ARG A 20 -1.10 33.23 -55.02
N GLU A 21 -2.00 32.68 -55.84
CA GLU A 21 -2.98 31.68 -55.39
C GLU A 21 -2.33 30.38 -54.96
N THR A 22 -1.33 29.88 -55.68
CA THR A 22 -0.57 28.69 -55.31
C THR A 22 0.15 28.87 -53.97
N VAL A 23 0.79 30.02 -53.75
CA VAL A 23 1.43 30.35 -52.47
C VAL A 23 0.42 30.44 -51.31
N ASN A 24 -0.75 31.01 -51.57
CA ASN A 24 -1.82 31.08 -50.56
C ASN A 24 -2.41 29.69 -50.25
N CYS A 25 -2.56 28.83 -51.22
CA CYS A 25 -2.98 27.46 -51.06
C CYS A 25 -1.96 26.63 -50.22
N LEU A 26 -0.67 26.78 -50.53
CA LEU A 26 0.40 26.14 -49.76
C LEU A 26 0.48 26.65 -48.33
N LYS A 27 0.31 27.96 -48.09
CA LYS A 27 0.24 28.50 -46.71
C LYS A 27 -0.92 27.95 -45.91
N ARG A 28 -2.12 27.81 -46.52
CA ARG A 28 -3.28 27.15 -45.84
C ARG A 28 -2.97 25.70 -45.51
N ARG A 29 -2.36 24.97 -46.44
CA ARG A 29 -2.00 23.56 -46.26
C ARG A 29 -0.95 23.37 -45.14
N ILE A 30 0.05 24.25 -45.09
CA ILE A 30 1.05 24.27 -44.02
C ILE A 30 0.36 24.52 -42.67
N SER A 31 -0.51 25.52 -42.57
CA SER A 31 -1.26 25.83 -41.37
C SER A 31 -2.17 24.65 -40.89
N GLU A 32 -2.82 23.96 -41.84
CA GLU A 32 -3.59 22.77 -41.55
C GLU A 32 -2.72 21.61 -41.02
N LEU A 33 -1.57 21.37 -41.65
CA LEU A 33 -0.62 20.35 -41.25
C LEU A 33 -0.02 20.64 -39.85
N GLU A 34 0.38 21.89 -39.62
CA GLU A 34 0.86 22.33 -38.30
C GLU A 34 -0.22 22.19 -37.22
N SER A 35 -1.48 22.47 -37.54
CA SER A 35 -2.60 22.25 -36.62
C SER A 35 -2.85 20.76 -36.35
N GLN A 36 -2.75 19.92 -37.38
CA GLN A 36 -2.84 18.47 -37.24
C GLN A 36 -1.68 17.89 -36.41
N GLU A 37 -0.47 18.38 -36.67
CA GLU A 37 0.72 17.95 -35.90
C GLU A 37 0.64 18.36 -34.43
N LYS A 38 0.22 19.60 -34.14
CA LYS A 38 -0.04 20.05 -32.76
C LYS A 38 -1.11 19.20 -32.06
N LYS A 39 -2.21 18.85 -32.74
CA LYS A 39 -3.25 17.96 -32.22
C LYS A 39 -2.74 16.52 -31.98
N ALA A 40 -1.91 15.99 -32.89
CA ALA A 40 -1.31 14.67 -32.75
C ALA A 40 -0.31 14.63 -31.59
N GLN A 41 0.50 15.66 -31.44
CA GLN A 41 1.47 15.83 -30.37
C GLN A 41 0.78 15.98 -28.99
N SER A 42 -0.31 16.76 -28.92
CA SER A 42 -1.16 16.87 -27.73
C SER A 42 -1.76 15.51 -27.35
N LYS A 43 -2.37 14.77 -28.29
CA LYS A 43 -2.90 13.42 -28.04
C LYS A 43 -1.83 12.43 -27.57
N SER A 44 -0.63 12.49 -28.14
CA SER A 44 0.50 11.66 -27.74
C SER A 44 0.96 11.97 -26.30
N ASN A 45 1.01 13.24 -25.94
CA ASN A 45 1.36 13.68 -24.59
C ASN A 45 0.32 13.23 -23.55
N VAL A 46 -0.97 13.39 -23.84
CA VAL A 46 -2.07 12.91 -22.98
C VAL A 46 -2.01 11.39 -22.83
N ALA A 47 -1.85 10.65 -23.92
CA ALA A 47 -1.73 9.19 -23.85
C ALA A 47 -0.51 8.72 -23.02
N SER A 48 0.62 9.41 -23.16
CA SER A 48 1.82 9.15 -22.35
C SER A 48 1.58 9.44 -20.87
N GLN A 49 0.91 10.52 -20.55
CA GLN A 49 0.55 10.91 -19.19
C GLN A 49 -0.41 9.90 -18.57
N VAL A 50 -1.48 9.52 -19.26
CA VAL A 50 -2.44 8.49 -18.82
C VAL A 50 -1.74 7.16 -18.55
N LYS A 51 -0.82 6.73 -19.44
CA LYS A 51 -0.02 5.52 -19.22
C LYS A 51 0.88 5.61 -17.97
N SER A 52 1.44 6.78 -17.71
CA SER A 52 2.21 7.03 -16.49
C SER A 52 1.37 6.86 -15.24
N PHE A 53 0.15 7.42 -15.22
CA PHE A 53 -0.78 7.28 -14.11
C PHE A 53 -1.28 5.83 -13.93
N ALA A 54 -1.51 5.09 -14.99
CA ALA A 54 -1.84 3.66 -14.88
C ALA A 54 -0.71 2.87 -14.19
N ASN A 55 0.56 3.19 -14.48
CA ASN A 55 1.70 2.58 -13.79
C ASN A 55 1.77 2.98 -12.31
N LEU A 56 1.53 4.25 -11.99
CA LEU A 56 1.46 4.72 -10.59
C LEU A 56 0.28 4.12 -9.86
N GLY A 57 -0.86 3.94 -10.53
CA GLY A 57 -2.06 3.30 -9.99
C GLY A 57 -1.82 1.88 -9.47
N ARG A 58 -0.82 1.17 -10.01
CA ARG A 58 -0.43 -0.17 -9.52
C ARG A 58 0.04 -0.18 -8.05
N ALA A 59 0.41 0.97 -7.50
CA ALA A 59 0.77 1.10 -6.09
C ALA A 59 -0.46 1.16 -5.17
N ILE A 60 -1.59 1.71 -5.65
CA ILE A 60 -2.74 2.07 -4.82
C ILE A 60 -3.23 0.89 -4.01
N CYS A 61 -3.55 -0.24 -4.64
CA CYS A 61 -4.05 -1.42 -3.91
C CYS A 61 -3.07 -1.99 -2.89
N LYS A 62 -1.79 -1.67 -3.00
CA LYS A 62 -0.72 -2.23 -2.16
C LYS A 62 -0.38 -1.39 -0.94
N VAL A 63 -0.45 -0.04 -1.09
CA VAL A 63 0.10 0.88 -0.08
C VAL A 63 -0.83 2.03 0.29
N VAL A 64 -1.97 2.16 -0.41
CA VAL A 64 -2.98 3.20 -0.15
C VAL A 64 -4.25 2.56 0.40
N SER A 65 -5.01 1.89 -0.46
CA SER A 65 -6.17 1.08 -0.09
C SER A 65 -6.41 -0.02 -1.11
N THR A 66 -6.80 -1.19 -0.61
CA THR A 66 -7.13 -2.34 -1.46
C THR A 66 -8.55 -2.26 -2.00
N PHE A 67 -9.48 -1.73 -1.22
CA PHE A 67 -10.91 -1.77 -1.49
C PHE A 67 -11.50 -0.41 -1.85
N ASP A 68 -11.03 0.66 -1.22
CA ASP A 68 -11.57 1.99 -1.46
C ASP A 68 -11.18 2.52 -2.84
N SER A 69 -12.10 3.25 -3.44
CA SER A 69 -11.86 3.94 -4.70
C SER A 69 -11.04 5.21 -4.49
N VAL A 70 -10.32 5.66 -5.52
CA VAL A 70 -9.59 6.93 -5.46
C VAL A 70 -10.55 8.08 -5.21
N GLU A 71 -11.73 7.98 -5.79
CA GLU A 71 -12.80 8.97 -5.68
C GLU A 71 -13.35 9.07 -4.25
N SER A 72 -13.55 7.93 -3.55
CA SER A 72 -14.00 7.96 -2.16
C SER A 72 -12.95 8.52 -1.20
N LEU A 73 -11.67 8.29 -1.47
CA LEU A 73 -10.59 8.89 -0.71
C LEU A 73 -10.55 10.41 -0.86
N ILE A 74 -10.74 10.91 -2.09
CA ILE A 74 -10.79 12.35 -2.38
C ILE A 74 -12.03 12.97 -1.74
N ALA A 75 -13.20 12.34 -1.91
CA ALA A 75 -14.46 12.84 -1.35
C ALA A 75 -14.43 13.01 0.17
N GLU A 76 -13.72 12.13 0.89
CA GLU A 76 -13.56 12.29 2.34
C GLU A 76 -12.64 13.47 2.73
N ASP A 77 -11.59 13.74 1.94
CA ASP A 77 -10.75 14.91 2.14
C ASP A 77 -11.54 16.21 1.86
N ASP A 78 -12.29 16.25 0.75
CA ASP A 78 -13.15 17.37 0.38
C ASP A 78 -14.18 17.64 1.50
N ARG A 79 -14.86 16.60 2.01
CA ARG A 79 -15.81 16.70 3.13
C ARG A 79 -15.16 17.34 4.37
N ARG A 80 -13.90 16.98 4.70
CA ARG A 80 -13.19 17.56 5.84
C ARG A 80 -12.81 19.01 5.60
N CYS A 81 -12.40 19.35 4.38
CA CYS A 81 -12.13 20.74 4.01
C CYS A 81 -13.39 21.59 4.11
N ASP A 82 -14.53 21.11 3.61
CA ASP A 82 -15.82 21.81 3.67
C ASP A 82 -16.26 22.06 5.11
N LEU A 83 -16.09 21.07 6.01
CA LEU A 83 -16.38 21.22 7.44
C LEU A 83 -15.48 22.25 8.12
N GLU A 84 -14.18 22.26 7.79
CA GLU A 84 -13.25 23.25 8.35
C GLU A 84 -13.57 24.67 7.85
N ASP A 85 -13.93 24.79 6.57
CA ASP A 85 -14.37 26.06 6.00
C ASP A 85 -15.70 26.56 6.63
N ALA A 86 -16.67 25.66 6.89
CA ALA A 86 -17.92 25.99 7.59
C ALA A 86 -17.64 26.49 9.02
N ARG A 87 -16.77 25.79 9.77
CA ARG A 87 -16.35 26.23 11.10
C ARG A 87 -15.67 27.59 11.07
N THR A 88 -14.82 27.83 10.08
CA THR A 88 -14.10 29.11 9.93
C THR A 88 -15.07 30.26 9.62
N ARG A 89 -16.15 29.98 8.88
CA ARG A 89 -17.22 30.96 8.59
C ARG A 89 -18.16 31.16 9.76
N GLY A 90 -18.14 30.28 10.78
CA GLY A 90 -19.05 30.31 11.92
C GLY A 90 -20.45 29.75 11.62
N ASP A 91 -20.54 28.88 10.60
CA ASP A 91 -21.77 28.17 10.27
C ASP A 91 -22.03 27.07 11.33
N GLU A 92 -23.33 26.81 11.62
CA GLU A 92 -23.70 25.71 12.52
C GLU A 92 -23.40 24.37 11.87
N VAL A 93 -22.47 23.61 12.48
CA VAL A 93 -22.14 22.22 12.09
C VAL A 93 -22.89 21.30 13.07
N HIS A 94 -23.54 20.25 12.55
CA HIS A 94 -24.21 19.26 13.40
C HIS A 94 -23.19 18.47 14.21
N GLU A 95 -23.47 18.24 15.50
CA GLU A 95 -22.56 17.50 16.43
C GLU A 95 -22.17 16.10 15.90
N GLU A 96 -23.07 15.44 15.15
CA GLU A 96 -22.81 14.13 14.54
C GLU A 96 -21.77 14.18 13.40
N GLU A 97 -21.54 15.34 12.79
CA GLU A 97 -20.54 15.55 11.74
C GLU A 97 -19.17 15.97 12.31
N GLU A 98 -19.11 16.36 13.58
CA GLU A 98 -17.88 16.86 14.21
C GLU A 98 -16.85 15.78 14.50
N VAL A 99 -17.30 14.57 14.84
CA VAL A 99 -16.39 13.45 15.20
C VAL A 99 -16.38 12.44 14.05
N PRO A 100 -15.26 12.34 13.31
CA PRO A 100 -15.16 11.36 12.24
C PRO A 100 -15.24 9.93 12.77
N THR A 101 -15.86 9.05 12.01
CA THR A 101 -15.85 7.61 12.30
C THR A 101 -14.47 7.01 11.95
N ILE A 102 -14.18 5.80 12.47
CA ILE A 102 -12.94 5.07 12.14
C ILE A 102 -12.84 4.84 10.63
N GLU A 103 -13.94 4.52 9.96
CA GLU A 103 -13.98 4.34 8.51
C GLU A 103 -13.59 5.63 7.76
N GLN A 104 -14.11 6.77 8.20
CA GLN A 104 -13.75 8.07 7.65
C GLN A 104 -12.28 8.41 7.92
N ASP A 105 -11.75 8.05 9.07
CA ASP A 105 -10.33 8.22 9.39
C ASP A 105 -9.44 7.32 8.53
N ILE A 106 -9.85 6.08 8.27
CA ILE A 106 -9.18 5.16 7.33
C ILE A 106 -9.15 5.74 5.92
N LEU A 107 -10.27 6.29 5.43
CA LEU A 107 -10.36 6.94 4.11
C LEU A 107 -9.43 8.15 4.03
N HIS A 108 -9.48 9.05 5.01
CA HIS A 108 -8.64 10.26 5.04
C HIS A 108 -7.14 9.94 5.13
N ASN A 109 -6.75 8.95 5.95
CA ASN A 109 -5.37 8.47 5.97
C ASN A 109 -4.99 7.85 4.63
N GLY A 110 -5.93 7.14 3.97
CA GLY A 110 -5.77 6.64 2.61
C GLY A 110 -5.51 7.76 1.60
N TYR A 111 -6.22 8.87 1.68
CA TYR A 111 -5.99 10.05 0.85
C TYR A 111 -4.58 10.65 1.07
N LYS A 112 -4.14 10.77 2.33
CA LYS A 112 -2.77 11.22 2.63
C LYS A 112 -1.71 10.31 2.01
N GLU A 113 -1.89 9.00 2.11
CA GLU A 113 -1.00 8.03 1.47
C GLU A 113 -1.06 8.11 -0.06
N LEU A 114 -2.25 8.30 -0.65
CA LEU A 114 -2.43 8.51 -2.09
C LEU A 114 -1.60 9.71 -2.57
N CYS A 115 -1.72 10.85 -1.90
CA CYS A 115 -0.97 12.07 -2.21
C CYS A 115 0.55 11.91 -1.97
N ARG A 116 0.94 11.09 -0.99
CA ARG A 116 2.35 10.78 -0.70
C ARG A 116 3.00 9.93 -1.78
N PHE A 117 2.31 8.91 -2.26
CA PHE A 117 2.84 7.98 -3.26
C PHE A 117 2.67 8.47 -4.69
N ILE A 118 1.62 9.25 -4.97
CA ILE A 118 1.32 9.77 -6.32
C ILE A 118 1.43 11.29 -6.32
N VAL A 119 2.65 11.78 -6.11
CA VAL A 119 2.95 13.22 -6.03
C VAL A 119 2.34 14.05 -7.20
N PRO A 120 2.37 13.59 -8.47
CA PRO A 120 1.74 14.36 -9.56
C PRO A 120 0.23 14.53 -9.41
N LEU A 121 -0.47 13.62 -8.71
CA LEU A 121 -1.92 13.70 -8.51
C LEU A 121 -2.30 14.90 -7.65
N ARG A 122 -1.53 15.19 -6.60
CA ARG A 122 -1.78 16.33 -5.70
C ARG A 122 -1.87 17.66 -6.46
N LYS A 123 -0.97 17.85 -7.43
CA LYS A 123 -0.98 19.05 -8.27
C LYS A 123 -2.21 19.09 -9.17
N LEU A 124 -2.57 17.95 -9.77
CA LEU A 124 -3.75 17.86 -10.63
C LEU A 124 -5.04 18.11 -9.87
N LEU A 125 -5.18 17.58 -8.65
CA LEU A 125 -6.36 17.82 -7.80
C LEU A 125 -6.56 19.31 -7.46
N ALA A 126 -5.47 20.08 -7.40
CA ALA A 126 -5.53 21.52 -7.10
C ALA A 126 -5.76 22.40 -8.33
N GLU A 127 -5.41 21.94 -9.53
CA GLU A 127 -5.33 22.80 -10.73
C GLU A 127 -6.23 22.34 -11.90
N ALA A 128 -6.55 21.04 -11.98
CA ALA A 128 -7.28 20.46 -13.11
C ALA A 128 -8.80 20.54 -12.93
N ASP A 129 -9.50 20.69 -14.03
CA ASP A 129 -10.94 20.57 -14.05
C ASP A 129 -11.39 19.07 -14.05
N HIS A 130 -12.70 18.86 -13.89
CA HIS A 130 -13.28 17.52 -13.82
C HIS A 130 -13.06 16.71 -15.12
N GLU A 131 -13.03 17.36 -16.29
CA GLU A 131 -12.85 16.68 -17.57
C GLU A 131 -11.39 16.20 -17.75
N GLU A 132 -10.44 16.97 -17.25
CA GLU A 132 -9.01 16.62 -17.26
C GLU A 132 -8.69 15.54 -16.22
N LEU A 133 -9.37 15.54 -15.08
CA LEU A 133 -9.15 14.61 -13.98
C LEU A 133 -9.71 13.21 -14.26
N ALA A 134 -10.87 13.11 -14.93
CA ALA A 134 -11.57 11.86 -15.18
C ALA A 134 -10.70 10.76 -15.86
N PRO A 135 -9.93 11.05 -16.95
CA PRO A 135 -9.05 10.05 -17.55
C PRO A 135 -7.89 9.62 -16.63
N VAL A 136 -7.41 10.50 -15.78
CA VAL A 136 -6.36 10.21 -14.80
C VAL A 136 -6.87 9.26 -13.73
N LEU A 137 -8.03 9.54 -13.14
CA LEU A 137 -8.66 8.68 -12.13
C LEU A 137 -8.99 7.30 -12.72
N SER A 138 -9.49 7.25 -13.95
CA SER A 138 -9.74 6.00 -14.67
C SER A 138 -8.45 5.19 -14.87
N ALA A 139 -7.34 5.84 -15.23
CA ALA A 139 -6.04 5.21 -15.39
C ALA A 139 -5.49 4.65 -14.06
N LEU A 140 -5.58 5.42 -12.99
CA LEU A 140 -5.19 5.00 -11.64
C LEU A 140 -5.98 3.76 -11.20
N ARG A 141 -7.30 3.77 -11.36
CA ARG A 141 -8.20 2.65 -11.06
C ARG A 141 -7.85 1.40 -11.87
N SER A 142 -7.62 1.57 -13.18
CA SER A 142 -7.22 0.46 -14.05
C SER A 142 -5.88 -0.14 -13.61
N GLY A 143 -4.90 0.70 -13.29
CA GLY A 143 -3.60 0.27 -12.77
C GLY A 143 -3.71 -0.53 -11.48
N SER A 144 -4.52 -0.05 -10.52
CA SER A 144 -4.79 -0.72 -9.24
C SER A 144 -5.44 -2.09 -9.44
N ARG A 145 -6.49 -2.16 -10.27
CA ARG A 145 -7.19 -3.40 -10.59
C ARG A 145 -6.27 -4.43 -11.23
N ASN A 146 -5.48 -4.03 -12.22
CA ASN A 146 -4.54 -4.92 -12.91
C ASN A 146 -3.48 -5.46 -11.94
N ALA A 147 -2.92 -4.60 -11.09
CA ALA A 147 -1.94 -5.03 -10.09
C ALA A 147 -2.54 -6.05 -9.11
N ARG A 148 -3.77 -5.81 -8.66
CA ARG A 148 -4.50 -6.71 -7.77
C ARG A 148 -4.72 -8.09 -8.41
N SER A 149 -5.12 -8.13 -9.67
CA SER A 149 -5.30 -9.38 -10.43
C SER A 149 -3.98 -10.14 -10.61
N ASP A 150 -2.92 -9.44 -11.03
CA ASP A 150 -1.58 -10.02 -11.20
C ASP A 150 -1.05 -10.64 -9.90
N ASP A 151 -1.17 -9.90 -8.79
CA ASP A 151 -0.68 -10.38 -7.49
C ASP A 151 -1.48 -11.57 -6.97
N THR A 152 -2.81 -11.60 -7.18
CA THR A 152 -3.65 -12.75 -6.82
C THR A 152 -3.15 -14.02 -7.52
N LYS A 153 -2.92 -13.94 -8.82
CA LYS A 153 -2.41 -15.06 -9.60
C LYS A 153 -1.03 -15.50 -9.11
N ASN A 154 -0.11 -14.56 -9.02
CA ASN A 154 1.28 -14.82 -8.68
C ASN A 154 1.46 -15.39 -7.26
N VAL A 155 0.73 -14.85 -6.26
CA VAL A 155 0.79 -15.35 -4.88
C VAL A 155 0.17 -16.74 -4.78
N ARG A 156 -0.94 -17.01 -5.46
CA ARG A 156 -1.57 -18.33 -5.49
C ARG A 156 -0.63 -19.41 -6.01
N GLU A 157 0.14 -19.11 -7.07
CA GLU A 157 1.12 -20.03 -7.61
C GLU A 157 2.34 -20.21 -6.68
N ALA A 158 2.72 -19.17 -5.97
CA ALA A 158 3.91 -19.17 -5.12
C ALA A 158 3.69 -19.79 -3.73
N ILE A 159 2.45 -19.70 -3.18
CA ILE A 159 2.18 -20.09 -1.79
C ILE A 159 2.26 -21.60 -1.58
N VAL A 160 1.81 -22.39 -2.55
CA VAL A 160 1.76 -23.86 -2.44
C VAL A 160 3.12 -24.48 -2.21
N PRO A 161 4.18 -24.17 -3.00
CA PRO A 161 5.53 -24.66 -2.71
C PRO A 161 6.05 -24.25 -1.32
N TRP A 162 5.63 -23.09 -0.80
CA TRP A 162 6.06 -22.66 0.55
C TRP A 162 5.35 -23.45 1.64
N LEU A 163 4.06 -23.77 1.46
CA LEU A 163 3.29 -24.61 2.38
C LEU A 163 3.84 -26.03 2.42
N VAL A 164 4.09 -26.63 1.26
CA VAL A 164 4.70 -27.97 1.16
C VAL A 164 6.08 -28.01 1.83
N ALA A 165 6.89 -26.95 1.68
CA ALA A 165 8.19 -26.86 2.33
C ALA A 165 8.10 -26.64 3.85
N ALA A 166 7.07 -25.95 4.33
CA ALA A 166 6.85 -25.67 5.75
C ALA A 166 6.18 -26.84 6.48
N LEU A 167 5.39 -27.64 5.77
CA LEU A 167 4.59 -28.77 6.29
C LEU A 167 4.98 -30.05 5.53
N PRO A 168 6.14 -30.66 5.85
CA PRO A 168 6.67 -31.80 5.07
C PRO A 168 5.81 -33.07 5.19
N GLU A 169 4.97 -33.18 6.22
CA GLU A 169 4.02 -34.29 6.45
C GLU A 169 2.60 -34.00 5.91
N LEU A 170 2.48 -32.97 5.07
CA LEU A 170 1.20 -32.49 4.54
C LEU A 170 0.47 -33.60 3.78
N SER A 171 -0.71 -33.99 4.25
CA SER A 171 -1.53 -35.05 3.70
C SER A 171 -3.03 -34.64 3.66
N PRO A 172 -3.69 -34.75 2.50
CA PRO A 172 -3.15 -35.11 1.18
C PRO A 172 -2.19 -34.05 0.62
N THR A 173 -1.34 -34.43 -0.33
CA THR A 173 -0.43 -33.48 -1.00
C THR A 173 -1.24 -32.45 -1.80
N LEU A 174 -0.83 -31.19 -1.72
CA LEU A 174 -1.49 -30.12 -2.46
C LEU A 174 -1.17 -30.23 -3.96
N ASP A 175 -2.22 -30.26 -4.76
CA ASP A 175 -2.10 -30.14 -6.21
C ASP A 175 -2.02 -28.65 -6.59
N LEU A 176 -1.08 -28.30 -7.47
CA LEU A 176 -0.92 -26.94 -8.00
C LEU A 176 -2.08 -26.53 -8.91
N ASP A 177 -2.64 -27.49 -9.64
CA ASP A 177 -3.65 -27.26 -10.67
C ASP A 177 -5.10 -27.43 -10.16
N SER A 178 -5.27 -28.21 -9.07
CA SER A 178 -6.57 -28.41 -8.41
C SER A 178 -6.72 -27.56 -7.17
N ARG A 179 -7.96 -27.11 -6.92
CA ARG A 179 -8.36 -26.45 -5.69
C ARG A 179 -9.09 -27.38 -4.72
N GLU A 180 -9.37 -28.59 -5.15
CA GLU A 180 -9.98 -29.59 -4.30
C GLU A 180 -9.10 -29.87 -3.07
N ASN A 181 -9.73 -30.09 -1.95
CA ASN A 181 -9.05 -30.34 -0.68
C ASN A 181 -8.07 -29.24 -0.21
N ARG A 182 -8.39 -27.97 -0.50
CA ARG A 182 -7.67 -26.82 0.06
C ARG A 182 -8.51 -26.09 1.12
N GLY A 183 -7.89 -25.12 1.78
CA GLY A 183 -8.57 -24.31 2.78
C GLY A 183 -8.96 -25.14 4.00
N ILE A 184 -10.16 -24.89 4.54
CA ILE A 184 -10.68 -25.54 5.75
C ILE A 184 -10.95 -27.04 5.57
N TYR A 185 -11.05 -27.53 4.32
CA TYR A 185 -11.27 -28.96 4.05
C TYR A 185 -9.97 -29.77 4.14
N HIS A 186 -8.82 -29.13 4.12
CA HIS A 186 -7.53 -29.77 4.37
C HIS A 186 -7.13 -29.58 5.84
N ASP A 187 -6.80 -30.66 6.56
CA ASP A 187 -6.55 -30.59 8.00
C ASP A 187 -5.41 -29.62 8.39
N ASP A 188 -4.30 -29.63 7.65
CA ASP A 188 -3.17 -28.77 7.97
C ASP A 188 -3.41 -27.30 7.54
N LEU A 189 -4.07 -27.08 6.40
CA LEU A 189 -4.41 -25.72 5.97
C LEU A 189 -5.54 -25.13 6.81
N GLY A 190 -6.56 -25.94 7.13
CA GLY A 190 -7.63 -25.54 8.02
C GLY A 190 -7.11 -25.11 9.40
N ARG A 191 -6.05 -25.75 9.90
CA ARG A 191 -5.36 -25.30 11.12
C ARG A 191 -4.80 -23.90 11.01
N LEU A 192 -4.27 -23.51 9.84
CA LEU A 192 -3.77 -22.14 9.62
C LEU A 192 -4.90 -21.14 9.49
N LEU A 193 -6.04 -21.54 8.91
CA LEU A 193 -7.19 -20.68 8.64
C LEU A 193 -8.19 -20.62 9.79
N CYS A 194 -8.09 -21.53 10.76
CA CYS A 194 -8.97 -21.56 11.93
C CYS A 194 -8.81 -20.28 12.76
N PRO A 195 -9.91 -19.61 13.13
CA PRO A 195 -9.89 -18.58 14.16
C PRO A 195 -9.19 -19.05 15.43
N VAL A 196 -8.40 -18.17 16.04
CA VAL A 196 -7.60 -18.52 17.24
C VAL A 196 -8.45 -18.82 18.47
N GLU A 197 -9.71 -18.44 18.44
CA GLU A 197 -10.72 -18.72 19.47
C GLU A 197 -11.18 -20.19 19.48
N PHE A 198 -10.95 -20.92 18.36
CA PHE A 198 -11.41 -22.29 18.21
C PHE A 198 -10.23 -23.28 18.27
N ASP A 199 -10.47 -24.43 18.91
CA ASP A 199 -9.46 -25.50 18.91
C ASP A 199 -9.61 -26.43 17.70
N TRP A 200 -8.75 -26.21 16.69
CA TRP A 200 -8.71 -27.07 15.51
C TRP A 200 -8.38 -28.53 15.77
N ASN A 201 -7.81 -28.88 16.95
CA ASN A 201 -7.52 -30.26 17.29
C ASN A 201 -8.78 -31.03 17.67
N ASP A 202 -9.84 -30.33 18.10
CA ASP A 202 -11.14 -30.93 18.36
C ASP A 202 -11.85 -31.30 17.04
N GLN A 203 -12.17 -32.58 16.87
CA GLN A 203 -12.86 -33.09 15.69
C GLN A 203 -14.26 -32.47 15.53
N SER A 204 -14.96 -32.21 16.63
CA SER A 204 -16.30 -31.62 16.59
C SER A 204 -16.27 -30.19 16.08
N VAL A 205 -15.26 -29.39 16.47
CA VAL A 205 -15.02 -28.03 16.00
C VAL A 205 -14.70 -28.04 14.50
N ARG A 206 -13.80 -28.91 14.04
CA ARG A 206 -13.49 -29.02 12.60
C ARG A 206 -14.72 -29.35 11.77
N THR A 207 -15.55 -30.30 12.26
CA THR A 207 -16.78 -30.68 11.58
C THR A 207 -17.75 -29.50 11.52
N ALA A 208 -17.99 -28.83 12.66
CA ALA A 208 -18.87 -27.67 12.75
C ALA A 208 -18.44 -26.53 11.80
N ILE A 209 -17.13 -26.20 11.75
CA ILE A 209 -16.60 -25.19 10.81
C ILE A 209 -16.85 -25.62 9.36
N ARG A 210 -16.60 -26.88 9.01
CA ARG A 210 -16.78 -27.40 7.66
C ARG A 210 -18.24 -27.48 7.22
N GLU A 211 -19.14 -27.70 8.16
CA GLU A 211 -20.58 -27.74 7.91
C GLU A 211 -21.24 -26.36 7.99
N GLY A 212 -20.49 -25.30 8.31
CA GLY A 212 -21.00 -23.94 8.39
C GLY A 212 -21.91 -23.69 9.59
N ASP A 213 -21.64 -24.34 10.74
CA ASP A 213 -22.40 -24.09 11.96
C ASP A 213 -22.31 -22.61 12.34
N PRO A 214 -23.43 -21.91 12.58
CA PRO A 214 -23.43 -20.49 12.92
C PRO A 214 -22.59 -20.10 14.13
N ASN A 215 -22.32 -21.03 15.05
CA ASN A 215 -21.48 -20.79 16.22
C ASN A 215 -19.96 -20.89 15.93
N TYR A 216 -19.59 -21.40 14.76
CA TYR A 216 -18.21 -21.65 14.36
C TYR A 216 -17.84 -21.00 13.03
N LEU A 217 -18.54 -19.93 12.65
CA LEU A 217 -18.26 -19.21 11.41
C LEU A 217 -16.87 -18.55 11.45
N ILE A 218 -16.17 -18.62 10.33
CA ILE A 218 -14.95 -17.86 10.12
C ILE A 218 -15.34 -16.46 9.64
N THR A 219 -15.17 -15.45 10.47
CA THR A 219 -15.55 -14.07 10.18
C THR A 219 -14.33 -13.15 10.09
N ALA A 220 -14.53 -11.98 9.52
CA ALA A 220 -13.49 -10.93 9.45
C ALA A 220 -13.10 -10.38 10.83
N GLY A 221 -13.98 -10.53 11.83
CA GLY A 221 -13.75 -10.09 13.20
C GLY A 221 -12.79 -10.98 14.00
N SER A 222 -12.41 -12.15 13.46
CA SER A 222 -11.52 -13.10 14.14
C SER A 222 -10.14 -13.16 13.49
N TRP A 223 -9.09 -13.16 14.31
CA TRP A 223 -7.74 -13.43 13.83
C TRP A 223 -7.55 -14.94 13.62
N TRP A 224 -7.06 -15.32 12.46
CA TRP A 224 -6.78 -16.72 12.15
C TRP A 224 -5.35 -17.12 12.53
N ALA A 225 -5.15 -18.40 12.89
CA ALA A 225 -3.91 -18.92 13.44
C ALA A 225 -2.67 -18.71 12.52
N GLY A 226 -2.88 -18.62 11.21
CA GLY A 226 -1.82 -18.33 10.22
C GLY A 226 -1.26 -16.91 10.26
N LEU A 227 -1.80 -16.00 11.07
CA LEU A 227 -1.20 -14.68 11.33
C LEU A 227 -0.09 -14.75 12.37
N TYR A 228 -0.06 -15.81 13.17
CA TYR A 228 0.91 -16.08 14.22
C TYR A 228 1.92 -17.15 13.78
N PRO A 229 3.15 -17.13 14.28
CA PRO A 229 4.04 -18.28 14.15
C PRO A 229 3.41 -19.51 14.83
N PRO A 230 3.64 -20.73 14.32
CA PRO A 230 3.02 -21.93 14.87
C PRO A 230 3.22 -22.06 16.39
N GLY A 231 2.12 -22.26 17.14
CA GLY A 231 2.13 -22.43 18.58
C GLY A 231 2.53 -21.20 19.41
N LYS A 232 2.47 -19.99 18.82
CA LYS A 232 2.83 -18.74 19.51
C LYS A 232 1.63 -17.87 19.92
N PHE A 233 0.42 -18.27 19.59
CA PHE A 233 -0.77 -17.60 20.09
C PHE A 233 -0.88 -17.76 21.60
N ASP A 234 -1.08 -16.67 22.31
CA ASP A 234 -1.28 -16.61 23.76
C ASP A 234 -2.60 -15.90 24.06
N PRO A 235 -3.64 -16.61 24.55
CA PRO A 235 -4.94 -15.99 24.84
C PRO A 235 -4.86 -14.86 25.87
N ALA A 236 -3.87 -14.88 26.76
CA ALA A 236 -3.66 -13.82 27.75
C ALA A 236 -3.03 -12.55 27.14
N ARG A 237 -2.39 -12.68 25.99
CA ARG A 237 -1.77 -11.58 25.22
C ARG A 237 -1.96 -11.80 23.72
N PRO A 238 -3.17 -11.62 23.19
CA PRO A 238 -3.51 -11.95 21.81
C PRO A 238 -2.72 -11.11 20.77
N GLU A 239 -2.19 -9.96 21.15
CA GLU A 239 -1.34 -9.13 20.27
C GLU A 239 0.11 -9.66 20.18
N ALA A 240 0.53 -10.50 21.12
CA ALA A 240 1.88 -11.05 21.11
C ALA A 240 2.10 -11.94 19.89
N HIS A 241 3.13 -11.61 19.10
CA HIS A 241 3.46 -12.32 17.86
C HIS A 241 2.43 -12.24 16.71
N LEU A 242 1.36 -11.44 16.85
CA LEU A 242 0.43 -11.18 15.75
C LEU A 242 1.17 -10.61 14.54
N PHE A 243 0.81 -11.02 13.34
CA PHE A 243 1.43 -10.65 12.06
C PHE A 243 2.92 -11.01 11.91
N THR A 244 3.45 -11.96 12.67
CA THR A 244 4.86 -12.37 12.54
C THR A 244 5.04 -13.77 11.95
N ASN A 245 4.01 -14.32 11.32
CA ASN A 245 4.10 -15.60 10.62
C ASN A 245 5.04 -15.50 9.41
N VAL A 246 5.87 -16.52 9.25
CA VAL A 246 6.84 -16.63 8.15
C VAL A 246 6.17 -16.65 6.78
N LEU A 247 5.02 -17.29 6.66
CA LEU A 247 4.25 -17.33 5.41
C LEU A 247 3.82 -15.92 4.98
N LEU A 248 3.34 -15.13 5.94
CA LEU A 248 2.98 -13.73 5.70
C LEU A 248 4.21 -12.89 5.30
N LEU A 249 5.34 -13.08 5.97
CA LEU A 249 6.60 -12.42 5.63
C LEU A 249 7.11 -12.81 4.23
N LYS A 250 7.03 -14.10 3.88
CA LYS A 250 7.37 -14.59 2.53
C LYS A 250 6.49 -13.95 1.46
N THR A 251 5.17 -13.89 1.70
CA THR A 251 4.21 -13.25 0.79
C THR A 251 4.51 -11.77 0.60
N TYR A 252 4.77 -11.06 1.69
CA TYR A 252 5.16 -9.65 1.64
C TYR A 252 6.43 -9.44 0.78
N LYS A 253 7.49 -10.19 1.06
CA LYS A 253 8.75 -10.10 0.31
C LYS A 253 8.57 -10.46 -1.16
N PHE A 254 7.74 -11.44 -1.46
CA PHE A 254 7.41 -11.83 -2.83
C PHE A 254 6.74 -10.69 -3.61
N ILE A 255 5.77 -10.02 -3.00
CA ILE A 255 5.02 -8.92 -3.62
C ILE A 255 5.88 -7.65 -3.74
N PHE A 256 6.55 -7.24 -2.68
CA PHE A 256 7.19 -5.93 -2.59
C PHE A 256 8.67 -5.92 -2.95
N THR A 257 9.38 -7.02 -2.74
CA THR A 257 10.83 -7.08 -3.02
C THR A 257 11.14 -7.90 -4.25
N SER A 258 11.18 -9.22 -4.16
CA SER A 258 11.32 -10.10 -5.34
C SER A 258 11.10 -11.58 -4.96
N PRO A 259 10.73 -12.45 -5.92
CA PRO A 259 10.69 -13.88 -5.70
C PRO A 259 12.04 -14.46 -5.22
N LEU A 260 13.15 -13.87 -5.66
CA LEU A 260 14.49 -14.31 -5.24
C LEU A 260 14.77 -14.02 -3.77
N SER A 261 14.25 -12.92 -3.24
CA SER A 261 14.43 -12.55 -1.82
C SER A 261 13.78 -13.54 -0.87
N VAL A 262 12.72 -14.22 -1.31
CA VAL A 262 12.09 -15.30 -0.55
C VAL A 262 12.98 -16.54 -0.50
N LYS A 263 13.64 -16.89 -1.62
CA LYS A 263 14.56 -18.04 -1.69
C LYS A 263 15.82 -17.85 -0.83
N THR A 264 16.20 -16.61 -0.57
CA THR A 264 17.40 -16.26 0.22
C THR A 264 17.09 -15.99 1.70
N MET A 265 15.84 -16.19 2.14
CA MET A 265 15.47 -16.07 3.55
C MET A 265 16.18 -17.16 4.38
N PRO A 266 16.57 -16.83 5.64
CA PRO A 266 16.99 -17.84 6.60
C PRO A 266 15.94 -18.94 6.73
N LYS A 267 16.35 -20.13 7.12
CA LYS A 267 15.40 -21.20 7.44
C LYS A 267 14.50 -20.73 8.63
N ASP A 268 13.26 -21.18 8.66
CA ASP A 268 12.23 -20.70 9.59
C ASP A 268 12.64 -20.69 11.07
N LYS A 269 13.64 -21.51 11.45
CA LYS A 269 14.21 -21.57 12.82
C LYS A 269 15.15 -20.38 13.17
N GLU A 270 15.57 -19.60 12.19
CA GLU A 270 16.56 -18.51 12.35
C GLU A 270 15.92 -17.13 12.30
N ILE A 271 14.60 -17.04 12.12
CA ILE A 271 13.90 -15.75 12.11
C ILE A 271 13.76 -15.28 13.55
N PRO A 272 14.30 -14.08 13.90
CA PRO A 272 14.22 -13.57 15.26
C PRO A 272 12.76 -13.41 15.69
N THR A 273 12.37 -14.06 16.77
CA THR A 273 11.06 -13.81 17.40
C THR A 273 11.08 -12.46 18.11
N LEU A 274 9.93 -11.77 18.15
CA LEU A 274 9.72 -10.60 18.98
C LEU A 274 9.87 -11.00 20.46
N SER A 275 11.07 -10.87 21.00
CA SER A 275 11.32 -11.10 22.44
C SER A 275 11.35 -9.77 23.17
N PRO A 276 10.70 -9.65 24.35
CA PRO A 276 10.58 -8.39 25.06
C PRO A 276 11.91 -7.84 25.62
N THR A 277 12.93 -8.68 25.77
CA THR A 277 14.22 -8.29 26.32
C THR A 277 15.30 -9.31 25.98
N HIS A 278 16.21 -9.01 25.05
CA HIS A 278 17.63 -9.34 25.23
C HIS A 278 18.50 -8.61 24.21
N ARG A 279 19.41 -7.76 24.70
CA ARG A 279 20.57 -7.26 23.97
C ARG A 279 21.47 -8.44 23.62
N GLY A 280 21.35 -8.95 22.41
CA GLY A 280 22.34 -9.82 21.81
C GLY A 280 23.28 -8.98 20.93
N SER A 281 24.54 -8.90 21.31
CA SER A 281 25.63 -8.42 20.45
C SER A 281 25.73 -9.36 19.25
N GLY A 282 24.96 -9.09 18.21
CA GLY A 282 24.98 -9.85 16.96
C GLY A 282 26.00 -9.24 16.01
N SER A 283 27.03 -9.99 15.67
CA SER A 283 28.00 -9.71 14.63
C SER A 283 27.30 -9.31 13.33
N ARG A 284 27.57 -8.10 12.86
CA ARG A 284 27.12 -7.54 11.59
C ARG A 284 27.46 -8.48 10.44
N PRO A 285 26.48 -8.98 9.65
CA PRO A 285 26.81 -9.75 8.45
C PRO A 285 27.57 -8.83 7.49
N GLN A 286 28.77 -9.21 7.11
CA GLN A 286 29.53 -8.51 6.08
C GLN A 286 28.80 -8.64 4.75
N THR A 287 28.19 -7.56 4.30
CA THR A 287 27.65 -7.44 2.95
C THR A 287 28.81 -7.46 1.95
N LYS A 288 28.99 -8.57 1.24
CA LYS A 288 29.88 -8.61 0.09
C LYS A 288 29.44 -7.56 -0.92
N SER A 289 30.31 -6.61 -1.22
CA SER A 289 30.11 -5.58 -2.23
C SER A 289 29.75 -6.23 -3.56
N LYS A 290 28.51 -6.02 -4.05
CA LYS A 290 28.08 -6.47 -5.37
C LYS A 290 28.81 -5.65 -6.43
N LYS A 291 29.47 -6.33 -7.35
CA LYS A 291 30.07 -5.76 -8.56
C LYS A 291 29.04 -4.91 -9.31
N LEU A 292 29.40 -3.67 -9.57
CA LEU A 292 28.71 -2.71 -10.43
C LEU A 292 28.68 -3.27 -11.86
N GLY A 293 27.51 -3.66 -12.39
CA GLY A 293 27.49 -4.12 -13.79
C GLY A 293 26.23 -4.82 -14.31
N SER A 294 25.12 -4.83 -13.56
CA SER A 294 23.84 -5.32 -14.10
C SER A 294 22.73 -4.35 -13.71
N LYS A 295 21.98 -3.84 -14.68
CA LYS A 295 20.73 -3.10 -14.45
C LYS A 295 19.74 -4.09 -13.82
N SER A 296 19.82 -4.30 -12.51
CA SER A 296 18.82 -5.10 -11.79
C SER A 296 17.47 -4.40 -11.95
N LYS A 297 16.44 -5.14 -12.39
CA LYS A 297 15.07 -4.63 -12.41
C LYS A 297 14.73 -4.09 -11.02
N ARG A 298 14.23 -2.86 -10.93
CA ARG A 298 13.78 -2.28 -9.66
C ARG A 298 12.70 -3.18 -9.08
N ASN A 299 12.78 -3.47 -7.79
CA ASN A 299 11.72 -4.18 -7.09
C ASN A 299 10.46 -3.29 -6.95
N VAL A 300 9.33 -3.91 -6.60
CA VAL A 300 8.04 -3.19 -6.51
C VAL A 300 8.12 -2.07 -5.47
N ALA A 301 8.71 -2.31 -4.30
CA ALA A 301 8.89 -1.29 -3.27
C ALA A 301 9.64 -0.06 -3.82
N ALA A 302 10.72 -0.27 -4.56
CA ALA A 302 11.48 0.84 -5.17
C ALA A 302 10.70 1.56 -6.29
N ILE A 303 9.84 0.85 -7.01
CA ILE A 303 8.99 1.44 -8.07
C ILE A 303 7.91 2.32 -7.45
N VAL A 304 7.26 1.87 -6.37
CA VAL A 304 6.19 2.60 -5.69
C VAL A 304 6.72 3.61 -4.66
N GLY A 305 8.04 3.67 -4.43
CA GLY A 305 8.65 4.57 -3.46
C GLY A 305 8.49 4.12 -2.00
N LEU A 306 8.14 2.86 -1.76
CA LEU A 306 7.99 2.29 -0.41
C LEU A 306 9.37 2.04 0.19
N ARG A 307 9.72 2.82 1.21
CA ARG A 307 11.03 2.75 1.91
C ARG A 307 10.96 2.01 3.24
N THR A 308 9.77 1.97 3.82
CA THR A 308 9.47 1.34 5.11
C THR A 308 8.19 0.52 4.97
N VAL A 309 8.06 -0.52 5.78
CA VAL A 309 6.83 -1.31 5.87
C VAL A 309 5.75 -0.47 6.54
N THR A 310 4.52 -0.52 6.02
CA THR A 310 3.36 0.18 6.56
C THR A 310 2.26 -0.82 6.94
N GLY A 311 1.36 -0.46 7.85
CA GLY A 311 0.21 -1.30 8.21
C GLY A 311 -0.61 -1.72 6.98
N ARG A 312 -0.87 -0.77 6.06
CA ARG A 312 -1.61 -1.04 4.80
C ARG A 312 -0.90 -2.05 3.90
N SER A 313 0.42 -1.99 3.82
CA SER A 313 1.18 -2.98 3.05
C SER A 313 1.20 -4.37 3.69
N ILE A 314 1.14 -4.46 5.02
CA ILE A 314 0.96 -5.73 5.75
C ILE A 314 -0.45 -6.26 5.54
N ALA A 315 -1.48 -5.41 5.68
CA ALA A 315 -2.87 -5.74 5.43
C ALA A 315 -3.07 -6.30 4.01
N TYR A 316 -2.45 -5.67 3.02
CA TYR A 316 -2.47 -6.17 1.64
C TYR A 316 -1.86 -7.57 1.53
N ALA A 317 -0.71 -7.81 2.14
CA ALA A 317 -0.06 -9.13 2.12
C ALA A 317 -0.92 -10.20 2.84
N ALA A 318 -1.50 -9.88 4.00
CA ALA A 318 -2.38 -10.76 4.75
C ALA A 318 -3.64 -11.12 3.95
N TYR A 319 -4.29 -10.12 3.35
CA TYR A 319 -5.41 -10.33 2.45
C TYR A 319 -5.05 -11.29 1.28
N ARG A 320 -3.83 -11.18 0.72
CA ARG A 320 -3.38 -12.07 -0.35
C ARG A 320 -3.17 -13.50 0.12
N VAL A 321 -2.69 -13.70 1.34
CA VAL A 321 -2.59 -15.04 1.94
C VAL A 321 -3.99 -15.62 2.12
N ALA A 322 -4.89 -14.89 2.75
CA ALA A 322 -6.27 -15.30 2.96
C ALA A 322 -6.96 -15.72 1.65
N LEU A 323 -6.91 -14.85 0.63
CA LEU A 323 -7.52 -15.10 -0.69
C LEU A 323 -6.88 -16.28 -1.45
N SER A 324 -5.60 -16.58 -1.20
CA SER A 324 -4.90 -17.64 -1.93
C SER A 324 -5.31 -19.04 -1.48
N ASP A 325 -5.74 -19.17 -0.22
CA ASP A 325 -6.01 -20.47 0.41
C ASP A 325 -7.51 -20.68 0.71
N ALA A 326 -8.30 -19.61 0.72
CA ALA A 326 -9.70 -19.60 1.14
C ALA A 326 -10.67 -19.91 -0.02
N ASN A 327 -10.60 -21.08 -0.60
CA ASN A 327 -11.49 -21.41 -1.73
C ASN A 327 -13.00 -21.51 -1.39
N HIS A 328 -13.38 -21.50 -0.10
CA HIS A 328 -14.75 -21.75 0.32
C HIS A 328 -15.28 -20.76 1.37
N TRP A 329 -14.55 -19.69 1.68
CA TRP A 329 -15.08 -18.67 2.59
C TRP A 329 -16.23 -17.86 1.96
N ASP A 330 -16.26 -17.80 0.62
CA ASP A 330 -17.33 -17.11 -0.11
C ASP A 330 -18.63 -17.91 -0.21
N ASP A 331 -18.59 -19.23 0.05
CA ASP A 331 -19.72 -20.14 -0.11
C ASP A 331 -20.57 -20.28 1.17
N GLN A 332 -20.17 -19.65 2.28
CA GLN A 332 -20.93 -19.66 3.53
C GLN A 332 -22.00 -18.56 3.53
N ASP A 333 -23.20 -18.86 4.08
CA ASP A 333 -24.22 -17.85 4.35
C ASP A 333 -23.64 -16.73 5.21
N GLY A 334 -23.44 -15.55 4.62
CA GLY A 334 -22.80 -14.41 5.26
C GLY A 334 -21.36 -14.12 4.81
N GLY A 335 -20.71 -15.01 4.05
CA GLY A 335 -19.40 -14.84 3.41
C GLY A 335 -18.30 -14.19 4.27
N PHE A 336 -17.04 -14.48 3.98
CA PHE A 336 -15.93 -13.77 4.66
C PHE A 336 -15.75 -12.37 4.07
N ASP A 337 -15.97 -11.32 4.86
CA ASP A 337 -15.76 -9.94 4.42
C ASP A 337 -14.26 -9.59 4.40
N TYR A 338 -13.69 -9.69 3.21
CA TYR A 338 -12.28 -9.33 2.98
C TYR A 338 -11.99 -7.83 3.15
N CYS A 339 -12.98 -6.96 2.95
CA CYS A 339 -12.84 -5.53 3.17
C CYS A 339 -12.74 -5.22 4.67
N GLU A 340 -13.65 -5.76 5.44
CA GLU A 340 -13.63 -5.66 6.90
C GLU A 340 -12.33 -6.25 7.48
N PHE A 341 -11.91 -7.44 7.04
CA PHE A 341 -10.65 -8.03 7.46
C PHE A 341 -9.43 -7.14 7.17
N TYR A 342 -9.37 -6.54 5.98
CA TYR A 342 -8.32 -5.60 5.63
C TYR A 342 -8.36 -4.37 6.53
N ASN A 343 -9.55 -3.79 6.75
CA ASN A 343 -9.73 -2.60 7.56
C ASN A 343 -9.38 -2.85 9.04
N ASN A 344 -9.72 -4.01 9.59
CA ASN A 344 -9.34 -4.40 10.96
C ASN A 344 -7.80 -4.43 11.13
N ILE A 345 -7.07 -4.89 10.10
CA ILE A 345 -5.60 -4.83 10.13
C ILE A 345 -5.10 -3.37 10.02
N VAL A 346 -5.68 -2.56 9.12
CA VAL A 346 -5.32 -1.14 9.01
C VAL A 346 -5.58 -0.41 10.32
N GLU A 347 -6.72 -0.63 10.95
CA GLU A 347 -7.08 -0.07 12.25
C GLU A 347 -6.07 -0.42 13.33
N TYR A 348 -5.69 -1.71 13.44
CA TYR A 348 -4.68 -2.16 14.39
C TYR A 348 -3.37 -1.36 14.30
N PHE A 349 -2.93 -1.01 13.09
CA PHE A 349 -1.67 -0.29 12.89
C PHE A 349 -1.82 1.23 12.97
N GLU A 350 -2.92 1.80 12.49
CA GLU A 350 -3.08 3.26 12.35
C GLU A 350 -3.75 3.91 13.56
N PHE A 351 -4.57 3.15 14.32
CA PHE A 351 -5.36 3.67 15.45
C PHE A 351 -5.11 2.95 16.77
N PRO A 352 -3.86 2.71 17.18
CA PRO A 352 -3.58 2.05 18.47
C PRO A 352 -4.12 2.89 19.63
N PRO A 353 -4.87 2.27 20.59
CA PRO A 353 -5.69 2.98 21.56
C PRO A 353 -4.90 3.77 22.63
N GLY A 354 -3.59 3.61 22.70
CA GLY A 354 -2.80 4.30 23.73
C GLY A 354 -1.30 4.20 23.49
N PRO A 355 -0.48 4.75 24.38
CA PRO A 355 0.97 4.78 24.20
C PRO A 355 1.62 3.39 24.25
N VAL A 356 1.06 2.45 25.01
CA VAL A 356 1.56 1.07 25.09
C VAL A 356 1.36 0.37 23.74
N ALA A 357 0.13 0.39 23.23
CA ALA A 357 -0.20 -0.20 21.92
C ALA A 357 0.59 0.47 20.79
N ARG A 358 0.76 1.79 20.81
CA ARG A 358 1.63 2.50 19.85
C ARG A 358 3.07 2.00 19.87
N ASN A 359 3.64 1.76 21.03
CA ASN A 359 5.00 1.24 21.17
C ASN A 359 5.10 -0.22 20.68
N GLU A 360 4.05 -1.02 20.85
CA GLU A 360 4.00 -2.39 20.34
C GLU A 360 3.90 -2.42 18.83
N VAL A 361 3.03 -1.61 18.24
CA VAL A 361 2.93 -1.41 16.79
C VAL A 361 4.26 -0.93 16.21
N ALA A 362 4.92 0.04 16.85
CA ALA A 362 6.23 0.53 16.40
C ALA A 362 7.28 -0.58 16.41
N ARG A 363 7.36 -1.40 17.48
CA ARG A 363 8.28 -2.55 17.55
C ARG A 363 7.97 -3.61 16.48
N LEU A 364 6.70 -3.84 16.21
CA LEU A 364 6.26 -4.77 15.16
C LEU A 364 6.70 -4.26 13.77
N LEU A 365 6.49 -2.98 13.48
CA LEU A 365 6.95 -2.36 12.22
C LEU A 365 8.47 -2.38 12.09
N ASP A 366 9.23 -2.21 13.17
CA ASP A 366 10.69 -2.35 13.17
C ASP A 366 11.14 -3.78 12.86
N TRP A 367 10.47 -4.76 13.46
CA TRP A 367 10.69 -6.16 13.13
C TRP A 367 10.46 -6.43 11.63
N TRP A 368 9.36 -5.91 11.08
CA TRP A 368 9.06 -6.00 9.65
C TRP A 368 10.13 -5.35 8.78
N ASN A 369 10.52 -4.13 9.09
CA ASN A 369 11.54 -3.37 8.35
C ASN A 369 12.89 -4.10 8.35
N THR A 370 13.28 -4.66 9.50
CA THR A 370 14.51 -5.44 9.64
C THR A 370 14.46 -6.69 8.77
N ASN A 371 13.36 -7.43 8.77
CA ASN A 371 13.24 -8.67 8.02
C ASN A 371 13.03 -8.46 6.51
N VAL A 372 12.39 -7.35 6.10
CA VAL A 372 12.11 -7.05 4.69
C VAL A 372 13.26 -6.32 4.01
N PHE A 373 13.72 -5.22 4.60
CA PHE A 373 14.71 -4.32 3.99
C PHE A 373 16.11 -4.45 4.59
N GLY A 374 16.28 -5.16 5.70
CA GLY A 374 17.57 -5.33 6.40
C GLY A 374 18.05 -4.04 7.06
N THR A 375 17.17 -3.10 7.29
CA THR A 375 17.48 -1.79 7.89
C THR A 375 16.65 -1.57 9.14
N THR A 376 17.32 -1.28 10.25
CA THR A 376 16.65 -0.65 11.38
C THR A 376 16.34 0.79 10.99
N PRO A 377 15.10 1.27 11.06
CA PRO A 377 14.77 2.64 10.75
C PRO A 377 15.60 3.60 11.62
N ARG A 378 16.11 4.66 11.02
CA ARG A 378 16.98 5.63 11.69
C ARG A 378 16.32 6.31 12.91
N TRP A 379 14.98 6.39 12.91
CA TRP A 379 14.22 7.00 14.00
C TRP A 379 14.25 6.18 15.29
N SER A 380 14.29 4.84 15.23
CA SER A 380 14.44 4.01 16.43
C SER A 380 15.79 4.24 17.15
N LEU A 381 16.82 4.61 16.37
CA LEU A 381 18.13 5.02 16.92
C LEU A 381 18.08 6.42 17.55
N TYR A 382 17.22 7.31 17.04
CA TYR A 382 17.02 8.66 17.61
C TYR A 382 16.23 8.61 18.92
N GLU A 383 15.15 7.81 19.01
CA GLU A 383 14.40 7.67 20.26
C GLU A 383 15.23 7.02 21.39
N GLU A 384 16.07 6.02 21.07
CA GLU A 384 17.01 5.47 22.05
C GLU A 384 18.05 6.51 22.49
N HIS A 385 18.49 7.36 21.58
CA HIS A 385 19.46 8.43 21.88
C HIS A 385 18.78 9.58 22.62
N GLU A 386 17.58 9.97 22.25
CA GLU A 386 16.79 11.01 22.91
C GLU A 386 16.31 10.58 24.30
N SER A 387 15.89 9.32 24.48
CA SER A 387 15.52 8.80 25.80
C SER A 387 16.72 8.63 26.72
N ARG A 388 17.93 8.36 26.21
CA ARG A 388 19.17 8.37 26.99
C ARG A 388 19.63 9.76 27.31
N LEU A 389 19.71 10.65 26.31
CA LEU A 389 20.07 12.07 26.51
C LEU A 389 19.06 12.81 27.38
N SER A 390 17.74 12.55 27.21
CA SER A 390 16.74 13.21 28.04
C SER A 390 16.67 12.67 29.47
N ARG A 391 17.14 11.46 29.74
CA ARG A 391 17.26 10.94 31.12
C ARG A 391 18.50 11.48 31.82
N GLU A 392 19.66 11.47 31.17
CA GLU A 392 20.90 11.96 31.75
C GLU A 392 21.02 13.49 31.76
N THR A 393 20.48 14.18 30.74
CA THR A 393 20.49 15.65 30.67
C THR A 393 19.33 16.33 31.39
N ARG A 394 18.20 15.66 31.64
CA ARG A 394 17.06 16.22 32.38
C ARG A 394 17.33 16.34 33.88
N GLU A 395 18.01 15.36 34.47
CA GLU A 395 18.29 15.37 35.93
C GLU A 395 19.49 16.18 36.33
N THR A 396 20.46 16.38 35.44
CA THR A 396 21.71 17.10 35.71
C THR A 396 21.87 18.43 34.99
N SER A 397 20.89 18.80 34.12
CA SER A 397 20.99 20.07 33.41
C SER A 397 20.80 21.24 34.36
N SER A 398 21.60 22.30 34.19
CA SER A 398 21.50 23.53 34.99
C SER A 398 20.11 24.16 34.98
N VAL A 399 19.34 23.95 33.92
CA VAL A 399 17.94 24.38 33.78
C VAL A 399 16.99 23.52 34.62
N ALA A 400 17.21 22.21 34.71
CA ALA A 400 16.44 21.34 35.60
C ALA A 400 16.73 21.61 37.07
N LEU A 401 17.98 21.80 37.42
CA LEU A 401 18.38 22.20 38.77
C LEU A 401 17.84 23.58 39.17
N MET A 402 17.83 24.56 38.25
CA MET A 402 17.21 25.89 38.51
C MET A 402 15.70 25.79 38.68
N ARG A 403 15.01 24.94 37.90
CA ARG A 403 13.55 24.69 38.03
C ARG A 403 13.22 24.00 39.35
N ALA A 404 14.00 23.01 39.74
CA ALA A 404 13.86 22.34 41.05
C ALA A 404 14.09 23.29 42.21
N ALA A 405 15.12 24.13 42.14
CA ALA A 405 15.43 25.14 43.17
C ALA A 405 14.36 26.25 43.25
N ARG A 406 13.70 26.61 42.16
CA ARG A 406 12.56 27.55 42.17
C ARG A 406 11.33 26.93 42.84
N LEU A 407 10.99 25.68 42.47
CA LEU A 407 9.87 24.95 43.07
C LEU A 407 10.07 24.74 44.58
N ALA A 408 11.28 24.44 45.03
CA ALA A 408 11.57 24.27 46.45
C ALA A 408 11.42 25.58 47.24
N ARG A 409 11.70 26.73 46.63
CA ARG A 409 11.51 28.06 47.29
C ARG A 409 10.05 28.49 47.37
N GLU A 410 9.19 28.03 46.46
CA GLU A 410 7.75 28.31 46.49
C GLU A 410 6.99 27.39 47.46
N SER A 411 7.57 26.24 47.83
CA SER A 411 6.99 25.31 48.81
C SER A 411 7.37 25.63 50.25
N ASP A 412 8.34 26.55 50.49
CA ASP A 412 8.77 27.01 51.82
C ASP A 412 8.12 28.35 52.26
N VAL A 413 7.13 28.86 51.50
CA VAL A 413 6.31 30.04 51.80
C VAL A 413 4.85 29.62 52.03
#